data_3969d6eb2274bd912109fc5e4dc2426f
#
_entry.id   3969d6eb2274bd912109fc5e4dc2426f
#
_cell.length_a   1.000
_cell.length_b   1.000
_cell.length_c   1.000
_cell.angle_alpha   90.00
_cell.angle_beta   90.00
_cell.angle_gamma   90.00
#
_symmetry.space_group_name_H-M   'P 1'
#
loop_
_entity.id
_entity.type
_entity.pdbx_description
1 polymer ?
#
loop_
_entity_poly.entity_id
_entity_poly.type
_entity_poly.pdbx_seq_one_letter_code
_entity_poly.pdbx_strand_id
1 'polypeptide(L)'
;DSADRVYVFNRGNMPVLVFDRDGNVIDMWGNDDPGSGTRLITDAYGNALQTWPGNRWLRAHSIRTDHEDNLWLVDVLGHTITKTDRSGRELLRLGNGEAAPAQSGEPFNRPTDVAVNPANGDIYVSDGYRNSRIHRFDREGRLLQSWGEAGSDPGQFSLPHNIAMFGADGVIVADRENHRVQVFSLEGEFRTQWHVHHAVAVVGGRGTDSNVYVAEQGPPPVQHGVPNLGHRVSIYDRSGELQGRFGATLPGERAEQFLWPHSIAVDSRGDVYVAEVSYTEVGSRQDPAREMTSLRKWRRIED
;
A
#
# COMPACT_ATOMS: atom_id res chain seq x y z
N ASP A 1 6.05 11.51 -6.69
CA ASP A 1 7.24 11.51 -7.54
C ASP A 1 8.18 12.67 -7.17
N SER A 2 9.25 12.86 -7.94
CA SER A 2 10.25 13.92 -7.68
C SER A 2 9.71 15.34 -7.82
N ALA A 3 8.60 15.53 -8.53
CA ALA A 3 7.88 16.80 -8.68
C ALA A 3 6.72 16.97 -7.69
N ASP A 4 6.63 16.12 -6.67
CA ASP A 4 5.55 16.05 -5.70
C ASP A 4 4.15 15.86 -6.31
N ARG A 5 4.06 15.23 -7.49
CA ARG A 5 2.77 14.76 -8.01
C ARG A 5 2.33 13.52 -7.25
N VAL A 6 1.05 13.45 -6.95
CA VAL A 6 0.44 12.36 -6.18
C VAL A 6 -0.31 11.44 -7.13
N TYR A 7 0.09 10.18 -7.16
CA TYR A 7 -0.55 9.15 -7.97
C TYR A 7 -1.46 8.31 -7.10
N VAL A 8 -2.69 8.12 -7.55
CA VAL A 8 -3.69 7.30 -6.87
C VAL A 8 -4.12 6.18 -7.79
N PHE A 9 -3.90 4.94 -7.34
CA PHE A 9 -4.35 3.74 -8.05
C PHE A 9 -5.64 3.25 -7.42
N ASN A 10 -6.74 3.49 -8.10
CA ASN A 10 -8.08 3.27 -7.57
C ASN A 10 -8.83 2.17 -8.34
N ARG A 11 -9.98 1.79 -7.82
CA ARG A 11 -10.83 0.74 -8.40
C ARG A 11 -11.95 1.28 -9.29
N GLY A 12 -11.93 2.56 -9.63
CA GLY A 12 -12.90 3.22 -10.51
C GLY A 12 -12.59 3.05 -12.00
N ASN A 13 -13.36 3.74 -12.84
CA ASN A 13 -13.24 3.69 -14.30
C ASN A 13 -11.90 4.21 -14.82
N MET A 14 -11.30 5.16 -14.11
CA MET A 14 -9.97 5.70 -14.41
C MET A 14 -9.02 5.23 -13.31
N PRO A 15 -8.32 4.10 -13.52
CA PRO A 15 -7.55 3.45 -12.47
C PRO A 15 -6.44 4.30 -11.88
N VAL A 16 -5.77 5.12 -12.69
CA VAL A 16 -4.73 6.01 -12.20
C VAL A 16 -5.18 7.46 -12.34
N LEU A 17 -5.21 8.15 -11.22
CA LEU A 17 -5.40 9.60 -11.14
C LEU A 17 -4.11 10.25 -10.70
N VAL A 18 -3.77 11.37 -11.30
CA VAL A 18 -2.59 12.16 -10.97
C VAL A 18 -3.02 13.53 -10.48
N PHE A 19 -2.60 13.87 -9.29
CA PHE A 19 -2.88 15.17 -8.68
C PHE A 19 -1.63 16.00 -8.60
N ASP A 20 -1.79 17.31 -8.74
CA ASP A 20 -0.78 18.25 -8.28
C ASP A 20 -0.80 18.34 -6.75
N ARG A 21 0.12 19.12 -6.22
CA ARG A 21 0.27 19.32 -4.78
C ARG A 21 -0.90 20.04 -4.11
N ASP A 22 -1.64 20.83 -4.88
CA ASP A 22 -2.80 21.57 -4.40
C ASP A 22 -4.08 20.73 -4.42
N GLY A 23 -4.00 19.51 -4.97
CA GLY A 23 -5.11 18.54 -5.04
C GLY A 23 -5.92 18.65 -6.32
N ASN A 24 -5.45 19.36 -7.34
CA ASN A 24 -6.10 19.38 -8.65
C ASN A 24 -5.72 18.13 -9.44
N VAL A 25 -6.69 17.50 -10.09
CA VAL A 25 -6.43 16.41 -11.04
C VAL A 25 -5.76 17.01 -12.29
N ILE A 26 -4.55 16.58 -12.59
CA ILE A 26 -3.76 17.05 -13.73
C ILE A 26 -3.62 16.01 -14.83
N ASP A 27 -3.85 14.74 -14.52
CA ASP A 27 -3.82 13.64 -15.50
C ASP A 27 -4.63 12.44 -15.00
N MET A 28 -5.06 11.56 -15.93
CA MET A 28 -5.73 10.31 -15.62
C MET A 28 -5.56 9.31 -16.76
N TRP A 29 -5.34 8.03 -16.45
CA TRP A 29 -5.12 6.99 -17.46
C TRP A 29 -5.40 5.57 -16.93
N GLY A 30 -5.27 4.57 -17.80
CA GLY A 30 -5.39 3.15 -17.47
C GLY A 30 -6.71 2.51 -17.87
N ASN A 31 -7.58 3.24 -18.59
CA ASN A 31 -8.79 2.71 -19.21
C ASN A 31 -8.61 2.54 -20.73
N ASP A 32 -7.45 2.01 -21.13
CA ASP A 32 -7.03 1.97 -22.55
C ASP A 32 -7.71 0.85 -23.34
N ASP A 33 -8.41 -0.07 -22.66
CA ASP A 33 -9.16 -1.16 -23.29
C ASP A 33 -10.57 -1.34 -22.70
N PRO A 34 -11.50 -0.46 -23.06
CA PRO A 34 -12.88 -0.54 -22.57
C PRO A 34 -13.65 -1.79 -23.05
N GLY A 35 -13.03 -2.63 -23.89
CA GLY A 35 -13.65 -3.85 -24.46
C GLY A 35 -13.16 -5.17 -23.86
N SER A 36 -12.15 -5.19 -23.03
CA SER A 36 -11.46 -6.45 -22.62
C SER A 36 -12.09 -7.22 -21.46
N GLY A 37 -13.30 -6.91 -21.05
CA GLY A 37 -14.00 -7.70 -20.03
C GLY A 37 -14.68 -6.85 -18.95
N THR A 38 -15.40 -7.52 -18.08
CA THR A 38 -16.10 -6.91 -16.96
C THR A 38 -15.24 -7.00 -15.70
N ARG A 39 -14.85 -5.86 -15.16
CA ARG A 39 -14.16 -5.82 -13.89
C ARG A 39 -15.14 -6.03 -12.75
N LEU A 40 -14.77 -6.89 -11.82
CA LEU A 40 -15.52 -7.16 -10.62
C LEU A 40 -14.89 -6.39 -9.45
N ILE A 41 -15.64 -5.44 -8.86
CA ILE A 41 -15.27 -4.86 -7.58
C ILE A 41 -15.80 -5.80 -6.50
N THR A 42 -14.91 -6.27 -5.65
CA THR A 42 -15.24 -7.17 -4.55
C THR A 42 -14.91 -6.51 -3.22
N ASP A 43 -15.63 -6.91 -2.17
CA ASP A 43 -15.23 -6.61 -0.80
C ASP A 43 -13.95 -7.37 -0.39
N ALA A 44 -13.51 -7.18 0.84
CA ALA A 44 -12.32 -7.85 1.39
C ALA A 44 -12.44 -9.39 1.39
N TYR A 45 -13.65 -9.92 1.36
CA TYR A 45 -13.94 -11.35 1.35
C TYR A 45 -14.10 -11.95 -0.06
N GLY A 46 -14.07 -11.08 -1.10
CA GLY A 46 -14.23 -11.51 -2.49
C GLY A 46 -15.67 -11.50 -3.00
N ASN A 47 -16.65 -10.99 -2.23
CA ASN A 47 -18.02 -10.84 -2.69
C ASN A 47 -18.14 -9.71 -3.71
N ALA A 48 -18.89 -9.93 -4.78
CA ALA A 48 -19.10 -8.92 -5.81
C ALA A 48 -19.88 -7.72 -5.26
N LEU A 49 -19.32 -6.54 -5.35
CA LEU A 49 -19.97 -5.27 -5.01
C LEU A 49 -20.47 -4.56 -6.26
N GLN A 50 -19.70 -4.56 -7.33
CA GLN A 50 -19.99 -3.83 -8.54
C GLN A 50 -19.24 -4.42 -9.72
N THR A 51 -19.80 -4.31 -10.92
CA THR A 51 -19.14 -4.63 -12.19
C THR A 51 -18.88 -3.34 -12.97
N TRP A 52 -17.65 -3.20 -13.49
CA TRP A 52 -17.25 -2.09 -14.35
C TRP A 52 -16.75 -2.61 -15.68
N PRO A 53 -16.82 -1.84 -16.77
CA PRO A 53 -16.13 -2.20 -18.01
C PRO A 53 -14.67 -2.52 -17.72
N GLY A 54 -14.11 -3.50 -18.40
CA GLY A 54 -12.75 -3.98 -18.19
C GLY A 54 -11.72 -2.86 -18.24
N ASN A 55 -10.73 -2.97 -17.42
CA ASN A 55 -9.53 -2.18 -17.51
C ASN A 55 -8.31 -3.12 -17.48
N ARG A 56 -7.13 -2.56 -17.66
CA ARG A 56 -5.84 -3.25 -17.67
C ARG A 56 -5.56 -4.07 -16.39
N TRP A 57 -6.18 -3.73 -15.28
CA TRP A 57 -5.98 -4.37 -13.97
C TRP A 57 -7.28 -4.95 -13.42
N LEU A 58 -7.20 -6.15 -12.85
CA LEU A 58 -8.35 -6.82 -12.24
C LEU A 58 -8.74 -6.17 -10.91
N ARG A 59 -7.75 -5.84 -10.05
CA ARG A 59 -8.00 -5.15 -8.79
C ARG A 59 -6.80 -4.33 -8.35
N ALA A 60 -6.89 -3.03 -8.50
CA ALA A 60 -5.92 -2.07 -8.00
C ALA A 60 -5.69 -2.24 -6.49
N HIS A 61 -4.42 -2.32 -6.06
CA HIS A 61 -4.08 -2.45 -4.65
C HIS A 61 -3.09 -1.40 -4.16
N SER A 62 -1.92 -1.30 -4.77
CA SER A 62 -0.90 -0.33 -4.39
C SER A 62 -0.23 0.32 -5.60
N ILE A 63 0.26 1.53 -5.42
CA ILE A 63 1.09 2.26 -6.38
C ILE A 63 2.27 2.88 -5.66
N ARG A 64 3.48 2.75 -6.25
CA ARG A 64 4.71 3.36 -5.76
C ARG A 64 5.44 4.05 -6.87
N THR A 65 6.20 5.08 -6.54
CA THR A 65 7.16 5.71 -7.44
C THR A 65 8.57 5.24 -7.09
N ASP A 66 9.40 4.94 -8.10
CA ASP A 66 10.83 4.71 -7.88
C ASP A 66 11.64 6.00 -8.03
N HIS A 67 12.96 5.90 -7.84
CA HIS A 67 13.89 7.03 -7.93
C HIS A 67 14.07 7.61 -9.34
N GLU A 68 13.58 6.91 -10.36
CA GLU A 68 13.53 7.34 -11.76
C GLU A 68 12.15 7.92 -12.15
N ASP A 69 11.26 8.10 -11.18
CA ASP A 69 9.86 8.50 -11.37
C ASP A 69 9.00 7.50 -12.18
N ASN A 70 9.42 6.24 -12.29
CA ASN A 70 8.55 5.22 -12.82
C ASN A 70 7.53 4.80 -11.77
N LEU A 71 6.40 4.28 -12.23
CA LEU A 71 5.30 3.85 -11.40
C LEU A 71 5.28 2.32 -11.32
N TRP A 72 5.10 1.80 -10.13
CA TRP A 72 4.93 0.40 -9.84
C TRP A 72 3.51 0.15 -9.35
N LEU A 73 2.74 -0.62 -10.11
CA LEU A 73 1.33 -0.86 -9.86
C LEU A 73 1.11 -2.33 -9.50
N VAL A 74 0.49 -2.57 -8.36
CA VAL A 74 0.20 -3.91 -7.86
C VAL A 74 -1.24 -4.26 -8.17
N ASP A 75 -1.45 -5.31 -8.98
CA ASP A 75 -2.75 -5.92 -9.23
C ASP A 75 -2.92 -7.18 -8.37
N VAL A 76 -3.65 -7.03 -7.28
CA VAL A 76 -3.80 -8.11 -6.30
C VAL A 76 -4.52 -9.34 -6.84
N LEU A 77 -5.52 -9.18 -7.69
CA LEU A 77 -6.24 -10.31 -8.31
C LEU A 77 -5.64 -10.73 -9.66
N GLY A 78 -4.88 -9.86 -10.31
CA GLY A 78 -4.09 -10.19 -11.48
C GLY A 78 -2.77 -10.90 -11.15
N HIS A 79 -2.42 -11.02 -9.87
CA HIS A 79 -1.17 -11.67 -9.43
C HIS A 79 0.07 -11.09 -10.11
N THR A 80 0.07 -9.78 -10.38
CA THR A 80 1.14 -9.09 -11.12
C THR A 80 1.54 -7.78 -10.47
N ILE A 81 2.77 -7.38 -10.76
CA ILE A 81 3.28 -6.04 -10.51
C ILE A 81 3.81 -5.48 -11.82
N THR A 82 3.32 -4.31 -12.19
CA THR A 82 3.68 -3.68 -13.47
C THR A 82 4.47 -2.40 -13.19
N LYS A 83 5.69 -2.31 -13.73
CA LYS A 83 6.44 -1.05 -13.84
C LYS A 83 5.98 -0.32 -15.09
N THR A 84 5.63 0.96 -14.96
CA THR A 84 5.30 1.83 -16.10
C THR A 84 6.09 3.12 -16.03
N ASP A 85 6.25 3.80 -17.15
CA ASP A 85 6.57 5.21 -17.12
C ASP A 85 5.35 6.03 -16.65
N ARG A 86 5.52 7.34 -16.51
CA ARG A 86 4.47 8.25 -16.04
C ARG A 86 3.25 8.34 -16.97
N SER A 87 3.40 7.96 -18.22
CA SER A 87 2.29 7.91 -19.19
C SER A 87 1.50 6.60 -19.16
N GLY A 88 1.92 5.64 -18.33
CA GLY A 88 1.30 4.32 -18.24
C GLY A 88 1.83 3.29 -19.22
N ARG A 89 2.87 3.61 -20.02
CA ARG A 89 3.53 2.64 -20.88
C ARG A 89 4.29 1.62 -20.04
N GLU A 90 3.99 0.34 -20.24
CA GLU A 90 4.64 -0.76 -19.55
C GLU A 90 6.14 -0.85 -19.87
N LEU A 91 6.95 -0.97 -18.83
CA LEU A 91 8.41 -1.12 -18.91
C LEU A 91 8.86 -2.51 -18.43
N LEU A 92 8.19 -3.06 -17.41
CA LEU A 92 8.48 -4.38 -16.85
C LEU A 92 7.20 -4.96 -16.22
N ARG A 93 7.05 -6.27 -16.27
CA ARG A 93 5.99 -6.98 -15.53
C ARG A 93 6.58 -8.15 -14.77
N LEU A 94 6.23 -8.24 -13.48
CA LEU A 94 6.48 -9.39 -12.63
C LEU A 94 5.19 -10.19 -12.45
N GLY A 95 5.30 -11.51 -12.46
CA GLY A 95 4.14 -12.41 -12.43
C GLY A 95 3.56 -12.68 -13.83
N ASN A 96 2.91 -13.81 -13.98
CA ASN A 96 2.33 -14.30 -15.25
C ASN A 96 0.80 -14.15 -15.32
N GLY A 97 0.18 -13.57 -14.28
CA GLY A 97 -1.28 -13.44 -14.18
C GLY A 97 -1.98 -14.64 -13.53
N GLU A 98 -1.26 -15.69 -13.21
CA GLU A 98 -1.79 -16.87 -12.53
C GLU A 98 -1.39 -16.89 -11.06
N ALA A 99 -2.30 -17.36 -10.19
CA ALA A 99 -2.01 -17.51 -8.77
C ALA A 99 -1.02 -18.65 -8.54
N ALA A 100 0.10 -18.39 -7.89
CA ALA A 100 0.93 -19.44 -7.32
C ALA A 100 0.12 -20.24 -6.27
N PRO A 101 0.47 -21.51 -5.97
CA PRO A 101 -0.22 -22.25 -4.91
C PRO A 101 -0.13 -21.51 -3.57
N ALA A 102 -1.21 -21.51 -2.80
CA ALA A 102 -1.24 -20.82 -1.51
C ALA A 102 -0.14 -21.32 -0.59
N GLN A 103 0.60 -20.41 0.03
CA GLN A 103 1.72 -20.67 0.94
C GLN A 103 2.89 -21.45 0.31
N SER A 104 2.98 -21.52 -1.04
CA SER A 104 4.06 -22.24 -1.72
C SER A 104 5.43 -21.55 -1.58
N GLY A 105 5.43 -20.23 -1.34
CA GLY A 105 6.64 -19.42 -1.39
C GLY A 105 7.03 -19.00 -2.81
N GLU A 106 6.27 -19.39 -3.83
CA GLU A 106 6.45 -18.93 -5.21
C GLU A 106 5.70 -17.62 -5.46
N PRO A 107 6.23 -16.67 -6.24
CA PRO A 107 5.51 -15.46 -6.61
C PRO A 107 4.53 -15.73 -7.78
N PHE A 108 3.31 -15.19 -7.78
CA PHE A 108 2.65 -14.46 -6.70
C PHE A 108 1.32 -15.12 -6.37
N ASN A 109 0.86 -14.95 -5.10
CA ASN A 109 -0.54 -15.23 -4.79
C ASN A 109 -1.16 -14.07 -4.01
N ARG A 110 -1.71 -13.10 -4.76
CA ARG A 110 -2.30 -11.85 -4.29
C ARG A 110 -1.26 -10.92 -3.61
N PRO A 111 -0.28 -10.43 -4.38
CA PRO A 111 0.72 -9.48 -3.88
C PRO A 111 0.06 -8.21 -3.37
N THR A 112 0.71 -7.56 -2.41
CA THR A 112 0.13 -6.42 -1.68
C THR A 112 0.86 -5.11 -1.96
N ASP A 113 2.18 -5.09 -2.01
CA ASP A 113 2.94 -3.86 -2.24
C ASP A 113 4.35 -4.14 -2.79
N VAL A 114 5.04 -3.07 -3.18
CA VAL A 114 6.37 -3.10 -3.76
C VAL A 114 7.24 -1.97 -3.24
N ALA A 115 8.52 -2.24 -3.01
CA ALA A 115 9.55 -1.25 -2.74
C ALA A 115 10.75 -1.45 -3.66
N VAL A 116 11.38 -0.38 -4.11
CA VAL A 116 12.54 -0.44 -5.01
C VAL A 116 13.73 0.20 -4.33
N ASN A 117 14.84 -0.51 -4.28
CA ASN A 117 16.10 0.01 -3.75
C ASN A 117 16.69 1.03 -4.72
N PRO A 118 16.82 2.32 -4.34
CA PRO A 118 17.33 3.35 -5.25
C PRO A 118 18.81 3.18 -5.60
N ALA A 119 19.56 2.39 -4.84
CA ALA A 119 20.99 2.22 -5.05
C ALA A 119 21.33 1.24 -6.18
N ASN A 120 20.54 0.16 -6.34
CA ASN A 120 20.83 -0.90 -7.31
C ASN A 120 19.62 -1.32 -8.16
N GLY A 121 18.42 -0.82 -7.84
CA GLY A 121 17.19 -1.15 -8.54
C GLY A 121 16.53 -2.46 -8.12
N ASP A 122 17.04 -3.14 -7.09
CA ASP A 122 16.40 -4.36 -6.56
C ASP A 122 14.98 -4.08 -6.11
N ILE A 123 14.09 -5.03 -6.38
CA ILE A 123 12.66 -4.91 -6.18
C ILE A 123 12.24 -5.86 -5.07
N TYR A 124 11.59 -5.34 -4.04
CA TYR A 124 11.05 -6.09 -2.92
C TYR A 124 9.54 -6.07 -2.97
N VAL A 125 8.91 -7.23 -2.91
CA VAL A 125 7.47 -7.39 -3.02
C VAL A 125 6.93 -8.11 -1.80
N SER A 126 5.93 -7.51 -1.14
CA SER A 126 5.11 -8.22 -0.17
C SER A 126 4.00 -8.99 -0.88
N ASP A 127 3.93 -10.30 -0.64
CA ASP A 127 2.92 -11.22 -1.21
C ASP A 127 2.07 -11.77 -0.05
N GLY A 128 1.10 -10.98 0.39
CA GLY A 128 0.53 -11.11 1.72
C GLY A 128 -0.81 -11.82 1.80
N TYR A 129 -1.73 -11.67 0.84
CA TYR A 129 -3.09 -12.17 1.04
C TYR A 129 -3.22 -13.70 1.02
N ARG A 130 -2.29 -14.41 0.36
CA ARG A 130 -2.34 -15.87 0.28
C ARG A 130 -0.99 -16.56 0.35
N ASN A 131 0.13 -15.82 0.52
CA ASN A 131 1.46 -16.41 0.46
C ASN A 131 2.34 -16.17 1.71
N SER A 132 2.12 -15.11 2.49
CA SER A 132 2.91 -14.74 3.69
C SER A 132 4.42 -14.64 3.40
N ARG A 133 4.79 -14.02 2.26
CA ARG A 133 6.16 -13.97 1.73
C ARG A 133 6.59 -12.54 1.41
N ILE A 134 7.90 -12.34 1.44
CA ILE A 134 8.57 -11.24 0.75
C ILE A 134 9.44 -11.85 -0.34
N HIS A 135 9.37 -11.27 -1.55
CA HIS A 135 10.18 -11.67 -2.68
C HIS A 135 11.13 -10.56 -3.07
N ARG A 136 12.40 -10.87 -3.32
CA ARG A 136 13.41 -9.96 -3.87
C ARG A 136 13.73 -10.35 -5.29
N PHE A 137 13.65 -9.38 -6.19
CA PHE A 137 14.03 -9.50 -7.60
C PHE A 137 15.16 -8.52 -7.91
N ASP A 138 15.96 -8.82 -8.92
CA ASP A 138 16.86 -7.81 -9.48
C ASP A 138 16.09 -6.77 -10.31
N ARG A 139 16.79 -5.76 -10.79
CA ARG A 139 16.22 -4.67 -11.59
C ARG A 139 15.63 -5.14 -12.93
N GLU A 140 16.03 -6.28 -13.45
CA GLU A 140 15.53 -6.94 -14.66
C GLU A 140 14.32 -7.85 -14.38
N GLY A 141 13.93 -8.03 -13.12
CA GLY A 141 12.78 -8.84 -12.72
C GLY A 141 13.09 -10.32 -12.53
N ARG A 142 14.36 -10.73 -12.39
CA ARG A 142 14.71 -12.11 -12.04
C ARG A 142 14.62 -12.29 -10.53
N LEU A 143 13.92 -13.34 -10.09
CA LEU A 143 13.81 -13.68 -8.68
C LEU A 143 15.19 -14.04 -8.11
N LEU A 144 15.59 -13.32 -7.06
CA LEU A 144 16.85 -13.57 -6.34
C LEU A 144 16.62 -14.38 -5.07
N GLN A 145 15.55 -14.07 -4.34
CA GLN A 145 15.30 -14.64 -3.02
C GLN A 145 13.82 -14.48 -2.61
N SER A 146 13.36 -15.39 -1.73
CA SER A 146 12.10 -15.26 -1.02
C SER A 146 12.28 -15.65 0.44
N TRP A 147 11.64 -14.93 1.35
CA TRP A 147 11.65 -15.26 2.78
C TRP A 147 10.32 -15.02 3.45
N GLY A 148 10.19 -15.50 4.68
CA GLY A 148 8.95 -15.49 5.45
C GLY A 148 8.15 -16.78 5.28
N GLU A 149 7.19 -16.95 6.14
CA GLU A 149 6.16 -18.00 6.13
C GLU A 149 4.99 -17.55 7.02
N ALA A 150 3.89 -18.27 6.99
CA ALA A 150 2.75 -17.96 7.85
C ALA A 150 3.09 -18.21 9.33
N GLY A 151 2.81 -17.22 10.18
CA GLY A 151 3.03 -17.34 11.63
C GLY A 151 3.19 -15.99 12.32
N SER A 152 3.59 -16.04 13.59
CA SER A 152 3.74 -14.86 14.46
C SER A 152 5.14 -14.67 15.05
N ASP A 153 6.05 -15.62 14.84
CA ASP A 153 7.45 -15.47 15.30
C ASP A 153 8.19 -14.41 14.47
N PRO A 154 9.35 -13.92 14.93
CA PRO A 154 10.20 -13.04 14.13
C PRO A 154 10.53 -13.64 12.76
N GLY A 155 10.30 -12.88 11.69
CA GLY A 155 10.47 -13.33 10.31
C GLY A 155 9.31 -14.10 9.71
N GLN A 156 8.31 -14.48 10.50
CA GLN A 156 7.02 -15.00 10.03
C GLN A 156 6.02 -13.87 9.82
N PHE A 157 4.96 -14.11 9.05
CA PHE A 157 3.97 -13.10 8.70
C PHE A 157 2.53 -13.61 8.83
N SER A 158 1.65 -12.70 9.25
CA SER A 158 0.22 -12.83 9.09
C SER A 158 -0.29 -11.65 8.29
N LEU A 159 -0.32 -11.81 6.97
CA LEU A 159 -0.67 -10.79 5.99
C LEU A 159 0.34 -9.62 5.94
N PRO A 160 1.56 -9.82 5.38
CA PRO A 160 2.47 -8.71 5.05
C PRO A 160 1.79 -7.82 4.00
N HIS A 161 1.21 -6.70 4.46
CA HIS A 161 0.30 -5.89 3.67
C HIS A 161 1.00 -4.78 2.88
N ASN A 162 2.14 -4.33 3.37
CA ASN A 162 2.87 -3.22 2.78
C ASN A 162 4.37 -3.36 3.05
N ILE A 163 5.19 -2.82 2.16
CA ILE A 163 6.64 -2.85 2.27
C ILE A 163 7.23 -1.51 1.82
N ALA A 164 8.27 -1.04 2.51
CA ALA A 164 9.01 0.16 2.13
C ALA A 164 10.51 -0.03 2.36
N MET A 165 11.33 0.78 1.69
CA MET A 165 12.74 0.86 2.02
C MET A 165 12.92 1.45 3.42
N PHE A 166 13.80 0.88 4.21
CA PHE A 166 14.16 1.34 5.54
C PHE A 166 15.62 1.82 5.56
N GLY A 167 15.79 3.07 5.15
CA GLY A 167 17.11 3.60 4.88
C GLY A 167 17.76 3.01 3.64
N ALA A 168 19.09 2.96 3.64
CA ALA A 168 19.87 2.47 2.51
C ALA A 168 20.11 0.94 2.56
N ASP A 169 19.86 0.31 3.69
CA ASP A 169 20.37 -1.03 4.00
C ASP A 169 19.30 -2.02 4.52
N GLY A 170 18.02 -1.64 4.43
CA GLY A 170 16.95 -2.51 4.89
C GLY A 170 15.60 -2.24 4.28
N VAL A 171 14.64 -3.10 4.61
CA VAL A 171 13.23 -2.98 4.30
C VAL A 171 12.39 -3.09 5.57
N ILE A 172 11.27 -2.38 5.60
CA ILE A 172 10.28 -2.44 6.67
C ILE A 172 8.96 -2.96 6.11
N VAL A 173 8.34 -3.90 6.81
CA VAL A 173 7.13 -4.60 6.39
C VAL A 173 6.02 -4.37 7.41
N ALA A 174 4.86 -3.93 6.95
CA ALA A 174 3.65 -3.89 7.76
C ALA A 174 3.02 -5.28 7.81
N ASP A 175 3.22 -5.97 8.92
CA ASP A 175 2.69 -7.31 9.22
C ASP A 175 1.35 -7.18 9.93
N ARG A 176 0.30 -6.89 9.13
CA ARG A 176 -0.96 -6.29 9.54
C ARG A 176 -1.69 -7.07 10.63
N GLU A 177 -1.93 -8.37 10.40
CA GLU A 177 -2.70 -9.20 11.31
C GLU A 177 -1.89 -9.65 12.56
N ASN A 178 -0.57 -9.50 12.53
CA ASN A 178 0.29 -9.65 13.70
C ASN A 178 0.44 -8.34 14.51
N HIS A 179 -0.24 -7.26 14.11
CA HIS A 179 -0.19 -5.97 14.79
C HIS A 179 1.22 -5.44 15.02
N ARG A 180 2.07 -5.50 13.98
CA ARG A 180 3.45 -5.05 14.06
C ARG A 180 3.98 -4.57 12.72
N VAL A 181 5.10 -3.87 12.76
CA VAL A 181 6.02 -3.73 11.64
C VAL A 181 7.28 -4.52 11.95
N GLN A 182 7.89 -5.12 10.94
CA GLN A 182 9.17 -5.85 11.04
C GLN A 182 10.20 -5.21 10.12
N VAL A 183 11.44 -5.12 10.59
CA VAL A 183 12.59 -4.60 9.83
C VAL A 183 13.53 -5.74 9.48
N PHE A 184 13.94 -5.78 8.22
CA PHE A 184 14.88 -6.77 7.69
C PHE A 184 16.07 -6.09 7.02
N SER A 185 17.19 -6.81 6.90
CA SER A 185 18.26 -6.44 5.98
C SER A 185 17.81 -6.55 4.52
N LEU A 186 18.61 -6.06 3.58
CA LEU A 186 18.35 -6.25 2.15
C LEU A 186 18.39 -7.74 1.73
N GLU A 187 19.03 -8.57 2.50
CA GLU A 187 19.14 -10.04 2.33
C GLU A 187 18.02 -10.80 3.07
N GLY A 188 17.04 -10.10 3.68
CA GLY A 188 15.91 -10.71 4.36
C GLY A 188 16.19 -11.21 5.77
N GLU A 189 17.32 -10.83 6.39
CA GLU A 189 17.60 -11.16 7.78
C GLU A 189 16.78 -10.27 8.72
N PHE A 190 16.05 -10.88 9.64
CA PHE A 190 15.28 -10.15 10.65
C PHE A 190 16.22 -9.32 11.55
N ARG A 191 15.86 -8.04 11.76
CA ARG A 191 16.61 -7.11 12.62
C ARG A 191 15.87 -6.74 13.88
N THR A 192 14.63 -6.26 13.73
CA THR A 192 13.78 -5.79 14.84
C THR A 192 12.32 -5.73 14.43
N GLN A 193 11.46 -5.50 15.41
CA GLN A 193 10.03 -5.27 15.20
C GLN A 193 9.46 -4.30 16.23
N TRP A 194 8.40 -3.61 15.87
CA TRP A 194 7.64 -2.73 16.77
C TRP A 194 6.18 -3.10 16.75
N HIS A 195 5.54 -3.06 17.91
CA HIS A 195 4.10 -3.22 17.98
C HIS A 195 3.41 -1.99 17.41
N VAL A 196 2.55 -2.21 16.42
CA VAL A 196 1.70 -1.17 15.81
C VAL A 196 0.33 -1.78 15.56
N HIS A 197 -0.72 -1.16 16.11
CA HIS A 197 -2.06 -1.71 15.97
C HIS A 197 -2.50 -1.71 14.50
N HIS A 198 -2.74 -2.89 13.94
CA HIS A 198 -3.28 -3.13 12.60
C HIS A 198 -2.58 -2.29 11.51
N ALA A 199 -1.24 -2.36 11.48
CA ALA A 199 -0.39 -1.63 10.55
C ALA A 199 -0.71 -2.00 9.10
N VAL A 200 -1.32 -1.10 8.35
CA VAL A 200 -1.77 -1.37 6.98
C VAL A 200 -0.78 -0.86 5.93
N ALA A 201 -0.12 0.25 6.21
CA ALA A 201 0.87 0.83 5.31
C ALA A 201 1.99 1.51 6.08
N VAL A 202 3.19 1.49 5.52
CA VAL A 202 4.38 2.10 6.08
C VAL A 202 5.16 2.83 5.00
N VAL A 203 5.74 3.98 5.35
CA VAL A 203 6.63 4.74 4.48
C VAL A 203 7.66 5.48 5.32
N GLY A 204 8.88 5.63 4.80
CA GLY A 204 9.89 6.54 5.37
C GLY A 204 9.60 8.00 5.01
N GLY A 205 10.00 8.92 5.86
CA GLY A 205 10.04 10.33 5.55
C GLY A 205 11.00 10.62 4.38
N ARG A 206 10.92 11.81 3.81
CA ARG A 206 11.74 12.22 2.65
C ARG A 206 12.74 13.32 3.02
N GLY A 207 13.83 13.38 2.26
CA GLY A 207 14.87 14.39 2.49
C GLY A 207 15.57 14.21 3.83
N THR A 208 15.48 15.21 4.71
CA THR A 208 16.06 15.20 6.06
C THR A 208 15.15 14.52 7.10
N ASP A 209 13.92 14.19 6.75
CA ASP A 209 12.99 13.50 7.66
C ASP A 209 13.35 12.02 7.75
N SER A 210 13.86 11.60 8.89
CA SER A 210 14.24 10.22 9.18
C SER A 210 13.12 9.39 9.81
N ASN A 211 11.94 9.97 10.02
CA ASN A 211 10.81 9.29 10.64
C ASN A 211 10.21 8.20 9.74
N VAL A 212 9.46 7.33 10.37
CA VAL A 212 8.66 6.28 9.74
C VAL A 212 7.19 6.55 10.04
N TYR A 213 6.39 6.65 9.00
CA TYR A 213 4.96 6.90 9.09
C TYR A 213 4.21 5.59 8.86
N VAL A 214 3.34 5.22 9.79
CA VAL A 214 2.55 4.01 9.71
C VAL A 214 1.07 4.36 9.76
N ALA A 215 0.34 3.98 8.70
CA ALA A 215 -1.12 4.06 8.70
C ALA A 215 -1.69 2.83 9.42
N GLU A 216 -2.62 3.07 10.33
CA GLU A 216 -3.29 2.04 11.12
C GLU A 216 -4.76 1.97 10.73
N GLN A 217 -5.23 0.78 10.40
CA GLN A 217 -6.66 0.54 10.24
C GLN A 217 -7.34 0.40 11.60
N GLY A 218 -8.65 0.58 11.59
CA GLY A 218 -9.46 0.35 12.77
C GLY A 218 -9.53 -1.11 13.20
N PRO A 219 -10.02 -1.35 14.40
CA PRO A 219 -10.18 -2.70 14.93
C PRO A 219 -11.28 -3.47 14.18
N PRO A 220 -11.28 -4.82 14.28
CA PRO A 220 -12.36 -5.64 13.76
C PRO A 220 -13.71 -5.25 14.37
N PRO A 221 -14.85 -5.63 13.74
CA PRO A 221 -16.18 -5.20 14.16
C PRO A 221 -16.50 -5.44 15.65
N VAL A 222 -15.94 -6.47 16.26
CA VAL A 222 -16.13 -6.79 17.69
C VAL A 222 -15.56 -5.72 18.63
N GLN A 223 -14.63 -4.89 18.13
CA GLN A 223 -14.01 -3.80 18.88
C GLN A 223 -14.36 -2.42 18.34
N HIS A 224 -15.36 -2.30 17.48
CA HIS A 224 -15.81 -1.00 16.98
C HIS A 224 -16.13 -0.04 18.12
N GLY A 225 -15.68 1.19 18.01
CA GLY A 225 -15.93 2.23 19.01
C GLY A 225 -15.01 2.17 20.24
N VAL A 226 -14.08 1.22 20.31
CA VAL A 226 -13.04 1.24 21.33
C VAL A 226 -12.06 2.38 20.99
N PRO A 227 -11.89 3.37 21.90
CA PRO A 227 -11.03 4.51 21.62
C PRO A 227 -9.56 4.09 21.52
N ASN A 228 -8.80 4.86 20.74
CA ASN A 228 -7.36 4.66 20.53
C ASN A 228 -6.95 3.36 19.82
N LEU A 229 -7.88 2.71 19.12
CA LEU A 229 -7.59 1.57 18.26
C LEU A 229 -7.77 1.94 16.79
N GLY A 230 -6.68 2.33 16.13
CA GLY A 230 -6.60 2.52 14.69
C GLY A 230 -7.28 3.77 14.13
N HIS A 231 -7.54 3.77 12.83
CA HIS A 231 -7.98 4.90 12.00
C HIS A 231 -7.10 6.14 12.20
N ARG A 232 -5.78 5.95 12.19
CA ARG A 232 -4.81 7.01 12.45
C ARG A 232 -3.50 6.80 11.70
N VAL A 233 -2.63 7.79 11.76
CA VAL A 233 -1.22 7.66 11.39
C VAL A 233 -0.37 7.82 12.65
N SER A 234 0.54 6.87 12.87
CA SER A 234 1.56 6.93 13.91
C SER A 234 2.92 7.24 13.28
N ILE A 235 3.69 8.09 13.93
CA ILE A 235 5.03 8.52 13.49
C ILE A 235 6.04 7.96 14.49
N TYR A 236 7.00 7.21 13.97
CA TYR A 236 8.08 6.62 14.76
C TYR A 236 9.42 7.14 14.28
N ASP A 237 10.40 7.18 15.16
CA ASP A 237 11.78 7.26 14.70
C ASP A 237 12.29 5.89 14.22
N ARG A 238 13.55 5.84 13.77
CA ARG A 238 14.15 4.59 13.25
C ARG A 238 14.46 3.56 14.33
N SER A 239 14.43 3.94 15.59
CA SER A 239 14.55 3.00 16.73
C SER A 239 13.22 2.33 17.08
N GLY A 240 12.10 2.86 16.55
CA GLY A 240 10.75 2.42 16.87
C GLY A 240 10.12 3.17 18.02
N GLU A 241 10.71 4.29 18.44
CA GLU A 241 10.13 5.17 19.45
C GLU A 241 9.05 6.06 18.81
N LEU A 242 7.87 6.09 19.45
CA LEU A 242 6.74 6.87 18.99
C LEU A 242 7.01 8.36 19.16
N GLN A 243 7.01 9.11 18.06
CA GLN A 243 7.20 10.56 18.05
C GLN A 243 5.88 11.33 18.06
N GLY A 244 4.82 10.76 17.48
CA GLY A 244 3.52 11.41 17.44
C GLY A 244 2.46 10.58 16.72
N ARG A 245 1.22 11.08 16.79
CA ARG A 245 0.07 10.50 16.11
C ARG A 245 -0.87 11.58 15.65
N PHE A 246 -1.56 11.34 14.53
CA PHE A 246 -2.68 12.16 14.12
C PHE A 246 -3.82 11.30 13.53
N GLY A 247 -5.02 11.84 13.55
CA GLY A 247 -6.26 11.13 13.32
C GLY A 247 -7.10 11.12 14.59
N ALA A 248 -8.43 11.14 14.46
CA ALA A 248 -9.32 11.11 15.61
C ALA A 248 -9.45 9.67 16.18
N THR A 249 -9.93 9.57 17.39
CA THR A 249 -10.14 8.29 18.09
C THR A 249 -11.25 7.42 17.50
N LEU A 250 -12.17 8.03 16.73
CA LEU A 250 -13.27 7.35 16.07
C LEU A 250 -13.24 7.62 14.57
N PRO A 251 -13.67 6.65 13.74
CA PRO A 251 -13.74 6.82 12.30
C PRO A 251 -14.78 7.86 11.90
N GLY A 252 -14.58 8.51 10.75
CA GLY A 252 -15.54 9.46 10.20
C GLY A 252 -15.00 10.25 9.02
N GLU A 253 -15.83 11.17 8.52
CA GLU A 253 -15.52 11.98 7.35
C GLU A 253 -15.04 13.41 7.68
N ARG A 254 -14.95 13.80 8.95
CA ARG A 254 -14.41 15.11 9.33
C ARG A 254 -12.94 15.22 8.94
N ALA A 255 -12.44 16.44 8.88
CA ALA A 255 -11.06 16.69 8.48
C ALA A 255 -10.01 15.97 9.33
N GLU A 256 -10.27 15.81 10.63
CA GLU A 256 -9.42 15.14 11.59
C GLU A 256 -9.62 13.61 11.68
N GLN A 257 -10.54 13.04 10.91
CA GLN A 257 -10.92 11.63 10.97
C GLN A 257 -10.45 10.87 9.74
N PHE A 258 -10.27 9.57 9.90
CA PHE A 258 -10.16 8.60 8.82
C PHE A 258 -11.33 7.63 8.88
N LEU A 259 -11.74 7.11 7.72
CA LEU A 259 -12.73 6.03 7.62
C LEU A 259 -12.05 4.68 7.60
N TRP A 260 -11.13 4.46 6.65
CA TRP A 260 -10.43 3.19 6.49
C TRP A 260 -9.08 3.37 5.79
N PRO A 261 -8.03 3.86 6.51
CA PRO A 261 -6.68 4.03 5.96
C PRO A 261 -6.20 2.77 5.26
N HIS A 262 -5.53 2.92 4.12
CA HIS A 262 -5.04 1.77 3.36
C HIS A 262 -3.65 1.98 2.75
N SER A 263 -3.33 3.19 2.31
CA SER A 263 -2.02 3.53 1.76
C SER A 263 -1.57 4.89 2.27
N ILE A 264 -0.25 5.10 2.29
CA ILE A 264 0.37 6.32 2.80
C ILE A 264 1.53 6.76 1.90
N ALA A 265 1.69 8.06 1.71
CA ALA A 265 2.84 8.67 1.07
C ALA A 265 3.22 9.98 1.76
N VAL A 266 4.48 10.38 1.60
CA VAL A 266 5.02 11.65 2.14
C VAL A 266 5.67 12.41 1.01
N ASP A 267 5.40 13.71 0.88
CA ASP A 267 6.02 14.56 -0.13
C ASP A 267 7.34 15.20 0.36
N SER A 268 7.99 16.01 -0.50
CA SER A 268 9.28 16.63 -0.20
C SER A 268 9.24 17.64 0.94
N ARG A 269 8.05 18.15 1.31
CA ARG A 269 7.86 19.08 2.45
C ARG A 269 7.44 18.37 3.73
N GLY A 270 7.22 17.04 3.68
CA GLY A 270 6.73 16.26 4.80
C GLY A 270 5.21 16.28 4.95
N ASP A 271 4.47 16.78 3.94
CA ASP A 271 3.01 16.61 3.92
C ASP A 271 2.67 15.14 3.71
N VAL A 272 1.69 14.64 4.46
CA VAL A 272 1.29 13.23 4.45
C VAL A 272 -0.01 13.06 3.67
N TYR A 273 0.00 12.10 2.76
CA TYR A 273 -1.18 11.70 1.98
C TYR A 273 -1.60 10.32 2.41
N VAL A 274 -2.88 10.15 2.72
CA VAL A 274 -3.48 8.87 3.11
C VAL A 274 -4.61 8.54 2.15
N ALA A 275 -4.47 7.40 1.46
CA ALA A 275 -5.56 6.85 0.66
C ALA A 275 -6.35 5.84 1.48
N GLU A 276 -7.67 5.85 1.31
CA GLU A 276 -8.62 5.08 2.10
C GLU A 276 -9.45 4.16 1.18
N VAL A 277 -9.79 2.97 1.65
CA VAL A 277 -10.76 2.07 0.98
C VAL A 277 -12.19 2.34 1.47
N SER A 278 -12.52 3.62 1.61
CA SER A 278 -13.76 4.12 2.24
C SER A 278 -15.02 3.60 1.56
N TYR A 279 -15.07 3.60 0.22
CA TYR A 279 -16.23 3.05 -0.50
C TYR A 279 -16.34 1.53 -0.27
N THR A 280 -15.24 0.78 -0.44
CA THR A 280 -15.25 -0.68 -0.31
C THR A 280 -15.69 -1.14 1.08
N GLU A 281 -15.23 -0.47 2.13
CA GLU A 281 -15.46 -0.91 3.51
C GLU A 281 -16.65 -0.25 4.18
N VAL A 282 -17.05 0.94 3.74
CA VAL A 282 -18.10 1.71 4.40
C VAL A 282 -19.20 2.13 3.42
N GLY A 283 -18.85 2.87 2.36
CA GLY A 283 -19.84 3.51 1.48
C GLY A 283 -20.72 2.53 0.71
N SER A 284 -20.16 1.40 0.27
CA SER A 284 -20.91 0.35 -0.43
C SER A 284 -21.96 -0.38 0.44
N ARG A 285 -21.80 -0.28 1.74
CA ARG A 285 -22.72 -0.91 2.73
C ARG A 285 -23.81 0.03 3.23
N GLN A 286 -23.80 1.28 2.74
CA GLN A 286 -24.85 2.23 3.08
C GLN A 286 -26.09 2.02 2.18
N ASP A 287 -27.24 2.44 2.62
CA ASP A 287 -28.48 2.42 1.85
C ASP A 287 -29.07 3.84 1.74
N PRO A 288 -29.02 4.48 0.55
CA PRO A 288 -28.33 4.00 -0.66
C PRO A 288 -26.79 4.02 -0.53
N ALA A 289 -26.11 3.16 -1.27
CA ALA A 289 -24.64 3.20 -1.36
C ALA A 289 -24.16 4.57 -1.87
N ARG A 290 -23.09 5.12 -1.28
CA ARG A 290 -22.56 6.43 -1.66
C ARG A 290 -21.04 6.48 -1.68
N GLU A 291 -20.49 7.33 -2.54
CA GLU A 291 -19.08 7.68 -2.52
C GLU A 291 -18.71 8.41 -1.23
N MET A 292 -17.50 8.20 -0.77
CA MET A 292 -16.95 8.76 0.44
C MET A 292 -15.54 9.32 0.20
N THR A 293 -15.07 10.19 1.06
CA THR A 293 -13.69 10.69 1.00
C THR A 293 -12.72 9.51 1.02
N SER A 294 -11.86 9.42 0.00
CA SER A 294 -10.91 8.32 -0.17
C SER A 294 -9.46 8.77 -0.29
N LEU A 295 -9.19 10.06 -0.33
CA LEU A 295 -7.84 10.63 -0.29
C LEU A 295 -7.83 11.86 0.62
N ARG A 296 -6.86 11.92 1.53
CA ARG A 296 -6.67 13.03 2.45
C ARG A 296 -5.22 13.49 2.42
N LYS A 297 -5.03 14.81 2.54
CA LYS A 297 -3.73 15.45 2.70
C LYS A 297 -3.65 16.11 4.08
N TRP A 298 -2.60 15.82 4.82
CA TRP A 298 -2.24 16.45 6.08
C TRP A 298 -0.96 17.26 5.88
N ARG A 299 -1.05 18.56 6.11
CA ARG A 299 0.09 19.45 5.96
C ARG A 299 0.97 19.40 7.20
N ARG A 300 2.27 19.31 6.99
CA ARG A 300 3.24 19.56 8.05
C ARG A 300 3.24 21.05 8.37
N ILE A 301 3.08 21.39 9.64
CA ILE A 301 3.23 22.76 10.14
C ILE A 301 4.65 22.86 10.70
N GLU A 302 5.42 23.78 10.18
CA GLU A 302 6.71 24.16 10.78
C GLU A 302 6.42 25.19 11.88
N ASP A 303 6.94 24.97 13.08
CA ASP A 303 6.83 25.89 14.25
C ASP A 303 7.69 27.14 14.02
#